data_403a361f20ba2681d63715608a325e51
#
_entry.id   403a361f20ba2681d63715608a325e51
#
_cell.length_a   1.000
_cell.length_b   1.000
_cell.length_c   1.000
_cell.angle_alpha   90.00
_cell.angle_beta   90.00
_cell.angle_gamma   90.00
#
_symmetry.space_group_name_H-M   'P 1'
#
loop_
_entity.id
_entity.type
_entity.pdbx_description
1 polymer ?
#
loop_
_entity_poly.entity_id
_entity_poly.type
_entity_poly.pdbx_seq_one_letter_code
_entity_poly.pdbx_strand_id
1 'polypeptide(L)'
;MLPLIAILLAVLMGFAALSVDVGYLRYQQQRQQSATDSAAIAGAAELTYSTAAADVASAAEADATTNGFTGSSTTTVTVSNPPATGAHTSNTSAVQVVISTTQPSDFSAVLGRGPNVVQTTATAAAGSNGSGCIYALGTTQTTTVNSGIINAPTCGMVIDGNVTFNSSNITMSSIGVAGSITANSPTYGDATPMKSIAVSDPCPSLVGCAYLKDDPPATSPCKFTNYTANSATITLVPGVYCGGVTFNSSHVTMSPGLYVISGAFTNNSSTITGSGVTIYQNSGKMTLNSGTFTVTAPTSGNTKGVLVYQPPSNTNVPTFNSATASISGILYFPSVNFTLNSGSNISVMIIALSLTMNSGDFSMPDGPDFPGGPLNVQMVDN
;
A
#
# COMPACT_ATOMS: atom_id res chain seq x y z
N MET A 1 -28.13 -62.61 -7.09
CA MET A 1 -27.57 -61.44 -7.85
C MET A 1 -28.38 -60.18 -7.55
N LEU A 2 -29.72 -60.15 -7.74
CA LEU A 2 -30.54 -58.94 -7.54
C LEU A 2 -30.40 -58.29 -6.12
N PRO A 3 -30.43 -59.02 -4.99
CA PRO A 3 -30.31 -58.40 -3.69
C PRO A 3 -28.93 -57.78 -3.41
N LEU A 4 -27.88 -58.32 -3.99
CA LEU A 4 -26.51 -57.81 -3.89
C LEU A 4 -26.35 -56.49 -4.65
N ILE A 5 -26.97 -56.38 -5.83
CA ILE A 5 -26.96 -55.15 -6.63
C ILE A 5 -27.77 -54.05 -5.91
N ALA A 6 -28.89 -54.37 -5.30
CA ALA A 6 -29.71 -53.41 -4.53
C ALA A 6 -28.95 -52.85 -3.34
N ILE A 7 -28.21 -53.67 -2.59
CA ILE A 7 -27.37 -53.22 -1.45
C ILE A 7 -26.23 -52.34 -1.96
N LEU A 8 -25.53 -52.75 -3.04
CA LEU A 8 -24.44 -51.97 -3.61
C LEU A 8 -24.92 -50.59 -4.07
N LEU A 9 -26.11 -50.54 -4.73
CA LEU A 9 -26.73 -49.29 -5.21
C LEU A 9 -27.08 -48.36 -4.02
N ALA A 10 -27.63 -48.90 -2.96
CA ALA A 10 -27.93 -48.11 -1.74
C ALA A 10 -26.63 -47.53 -1.09
N VAL A 11 -25.56 -48.30 -1.04
CA VAL A 11 -24.25 -47.86 -0.51
C VAL A 11 -23.65 -46.74 -1.41
N LEU A 12 -23.69 -46.93 -2.74
CA LEU A 12 -23.20 -45.90 -3.68
C LEU A 12 -24.00 -44.62 -3.58
N MET A 13 -25.33 -44.70 -3.48
CA MET A 13 -26.17 -43.51 -3.31
C MET A 13 -25.88 -42.82 -1.94
N GLY A 14 -25.61 -43.58 -0.90
CA GLY A 14 -25.21 -43.03 0.40
C GLY A 14 -23.88 -42.23 0.33
N PHE A 15 -22.87 -42.75 -0.38
CA PHE A 15 -21.60 -42.02 -0.59
C PHE A 15 -21.78 -40.79 -1.45
N ALA A 16 -22.60 -40.86 -2.52
CA ALA A 16 -22.91 -39.73 -3.39
C ALA A 16 -23.59 -38.61 -2.57
N ALA A 17 -24.59 -38.96 -1.76
CA ALA A 17 -25.32 -38.03 -0.92
C ALA A 17 -24.40 -37.36 0.12
N LEU A 18 -23.53 -38.13 0.77
CA LEU A 18 -22.55 -37.58 1.73
C LEU A 18 -21.55 -36.64 1.05
N SER A 19 -21.13 -36.94 -0.19
CA SER A 19 -20.23 -36.09 -0.95
C SER A 19 -20.85 -34.73 -1.28
N VAL A 20 -22.15 -34.69 -1.55
CA VAL A 20 -22.91 -33.44 -1.79
C VAL A 20 -22.98 -32.61 -0.52
N ASP A 21 -23.34 -33.23 0.63
CA ASP A 21 -23.40 -32.51 1.92
C ASP A 21 -22.04 -31.90 2.30
N VAL A 22 -20.96 -32.66 2.18
CA VAL A 22 -19.59 -32.18 2.47
C VAL A 22 -19.19 -31.06 1.51
N GLY A 23 -19.47 -31.19 0.23
CA GLY A 23 -19.21 -30.17 -0.78
C GLY A 23 -19.94 -28.87 -0.48
N TYR A 24 -21.22 -28.95 -0.11
CA TYR A 24 -22.04 -27.81 0.27
C TYR A 24 -21.50 -27.12 1.54
N LEU A 25 -21.17 -27.88 2.60
CA LEU A 25 -20.58 -27.32 3.82
C LEU A 25 -19.25 -26.61 3.56
N ARG A 26 -18.40 -27.17 2.70
CA ARG A 26 -17.14 -26.52 2.28
C ARG A 26 -17.38 -25.21 1.54
N TYR A 27 -18.32 -25.18 0.62
CA TYR A 27 -18.72 -23.96 -0.08
C TYR A 27 -19.23 -22.89 0.89
N GLN A 28 -20.11 -23.26 1.84
CA GLN A 28 -20.62 -22.34 2.86
C GLN A 28 -19.49 -21.82 3.77
N GLN A 29 -18.56 -22.68 4.15
CA GLN A 29 -17.40 -22.28 4.96
C GLN A 29 -16.53 -21.24 4.23
N GLN A 30 -16.23 -21.45 2.96
CA GLN A 30 -15.45 -20.49 2.17
C GLN A 30 -16.15 -19.14 2.02
N ARG A 31 -17.46 -19.18 1.69
CA ARG A 31 -18.28 -17.98 1.60
C ARG A 31 -18.34 -17.21 2.92
N GLN A 32 -18.54 -17.94 4.01
CA GLN A 32 -18.60 -17.36 5.36
C GLN A 32 -17.23 -16.79 5.78
N GLN A 33 -16.11 -17.46 5.46
CA GLN A 33 -14.77 -16.94 5.75
C GLN A 33 -14.53 -15.61 5.04
N SER A 34 -14.85 -15.52 3.76
CA SER A 34 -14.72 -14.26 3.00
C SER A 34 -15.52 -13.11 3.62
N ALA A 35 -16.73 -13.38 4.11
CA ALA A 35 -17.56 -12.39 4.80
C ALA A 35 -16.98 -12.01 6.18
N THR A 36 -16.41 -12.98 6.90
CA THR A 36 -15.77 -12.75 8.21
C THR A 36 -14.52 -11.89 8.06
N ASP A 37 -13.70 -12.16 7.03
CA ASP A 37 -12.50 -11.38 6.71
C ASP A 37 -12.87 -9.92 6.39
N SER A 38 -13.89 -9.73 5.54
CA SER A 38 -14.38 -8.40 5.16
C SER A 38 -14.91 -7.64 6.39
N ALA A 39 -15.73 -8.29 7.22
CA ALA A 39 -16.29 -7.69 8.43
C ALA A 39 -15.19 -7.31 9.46
N ALA A 40 -14.15 -8.12 9.61
CA ALA A 40 -13.03 -7.80 10.48
C ALA A 40 -12.28 -6.55 9.99
N ILE A 41 -12.06 -6.44 8.67
CA ILE A 41 -11.45 -5.25 8.05
C ILE A 41 -12.32 -4.02 8.27
N ALA A 42 -13.66 -4.11 8.09
CA ALA A 42 -14.58 -3.00 8.30
C ALA A 42 -14.56 -2.51 9.75
N GLY A 43 -14.59 -3.42 10.73
CA GLY A 43 -14.48 -3.08 12.14
C GLY A 43 -13.13 -2.45 12.50
N ALA A 44 -12.05 -2.97 11.98
CA ALA A 44 -10.72 -2.40 12.19
C ALA A 44 -10.56 -1.02 11.49
N ALA A 45 -11.19 -0.81 10.34
CA ALA A 45 -11.23 0.50 9.68
C ALA A 45 -11.97 1.52 10.53
N GLU A 46 -13.06 1.14 11.18
CA GLU A 46 -13.82 2.04 12.07
C GLU A 46 -12.98 2.51 13.27
N LEU A 47 -12.06 1.71 13.80
CA LEU A 47 -11.12 2.13 14.85
C LEU A 47 -10.30 3.37 14.50
N THR A 48 -10.17 3.69 13.23
CA THR A 48 -9.48 4.91 12.76
C THR A 48 -10.30 6.18 12.96
N TYR A 49 -11.61 6.05 13.09
CA TYR A 49 -12.56 7.16 13.26
C TYR A 49 -13.17 7.20 14.66
N SER A 50 -13.45 6.04 15.24
CA SER A 50 -14.04 5.89 16.56
C SER A 50 -13.45 4.74 17.34
N THR A 51 -13.13 4.98 18.61
CA THR A 51 -12.70 3.93 19.55
C THR A 51 -13.86 3.35 20.34
N ALA A 52 -15.10 3.79 20.09
CA ALA A 52 -16.28 3.28 20.75
C ALA A 52 -16.60 1.86 20.24
N ALA A 53 -16.66 0.91 21.14
CA ALA A 53 -16.90 -0.50 20.79
C ALA A 53 -18.23 -0.70 20.03
N ALA A 54 -19.23 0.14 20.28
CA ALA A 54 -20.51 0.09 19.58
C ALA A 54 -20.40 0.46 18.10
N ASP A 55 -19.57 1.46 17.75
CA ASP A 55 -19.37 1.91 16.38
C ASP A 55 -18.60 0.85 15.59
N VAL A 56 -17.54 0.30 16.19
CA VAL A 56 -16.74 -0.81 15.63
C VAL A 56 -17.60 -2.04 15.37
N ALA A 57 -18.44 -2.41 16.34
CA ALA A 57 -19.36 -3.54 16.17
C ALA A 57 -20.37 -3.28 15.05
N SER A 58 -20.95 -2.07 15.01
CA SER A 58 -21.92 -1.68 13.99
C SER A 58 -21.33 -1.73 12.57
N ALA A 59 -20.11 -1.26 12.39
CA ALA A 59 -19.42 -1.29 11.09
C ALA A 59 -19.16 -2.73 10.63
N ALA A 60 -18.66 -3.60 11.52
CA ALA A 60 -18.41 -5.00 11.21
C ALA A 60 -19.71 -5.79 10.91
N GLU A 61 -20.77 -5.58 11.71
CA GLU A 61 -22.06 -6.22 11.51
C GLU A 61 -22.77 -5.78 10.24
N ALA A 62 -22.65 -4.48 9.87
CA ALA A 62 -23.19 -3.94 8.63
C ALA A 62 -22.52 -4.58 7.40
N ASP A 63 -21.20 -4.77 7.45
CA ASP A 63 -20.46 -5.42 6.37
C ASP A 63 -20.79 -6.92 6.28
N ALA A 64 -20.84 -7.64 7.42
CA ALA A 64 -21.28 -9.03 7.46
C ALA A 64 -22.69 -9.19 6.84
N THR A 65 -23.61 -8.27 7.16
CA THR A 65 -24.97 -8.23 6.61
C THR A 65 -24.96 -8.02 5.09
N THR A 66 -24.14 -7.10 4.59
CA THR A 66 -23.97 -6.85 3.16
C THR A 66 -23.49 -8.09 2.41
N ASN A 67 -22.65 -8.90 3.06
CA ASN A 67 -22.14 -10.18 2.54
C ASN A 67 -23.11 -11.36 2.78
N GLY A 68 -24.32 -11.11 3.31
CA GLY A 68 -25.40 -12.09 3.48
C GLY A 68 -25.40 -12.85 4.80
N PHE A 69 -24.70 -12.34 5.82
CA PHE A 69 -24.65 -12.91 7.17
C PHE A 69 -25.24 -11.94 8.19
N THR A 70 -26.56 -11.79 8.15
CA THR A 70 -27.31 -11.00 9.14
C THR A 70 -27.59 -11.82 10.39
N GLY A 71 -27.41 -11.22 11.58
CA GLY A 71 -27.74 -11.84 12.84
C GLY A 71 -29.19 -12.33 12.88
N SER A 72 -29.40 -13.60 13.30
CA SER A 72 -30.69 -14.28 13.34
C SER A 72 -30.67 -15.41 14.35
N SER A 73 -31.73 -16.22 14.43
CA SER A 73 -31.76 -17.42 15.25
C SER A 73 -30.77 -18.52 14.84
N THR A 74 -30.30 -18.48 13.58
CA THR A 74 -29.37 -19.45 12.98
C THR A 74 -28.00 -18.87 12.66
N THR A 75 -27.84 -17.55 12.74
CA THR A 75 -26.58 -16.84 12.43
C THR A 75 -26.25 -15.89 13.57
N THR A 76 -25.05 -16.02 14.11
CA THR A 76 -24.51 -15.05 15.08
C THR A 76 -23.26 -14.40 14.49
N VAL A 77 -23.18 -13.07 14.63
CA VAL A 77 -21.99 -12.27 14.34
C VAL A 77 -21.51 -11.74 15.68
N THR A 78 -20.28 -12.06 16.05
CA THR A 78 -19.67 -11.58 17.31
C THR A 78 -18.45 -10.77 16.98
N VAL A 79 -18.42 -9.53 17.46
CA VAL A 79 -17.30 -8.59 17.26
C VAL A 79 -16.62 -8.33 18.59
N SER A 80 -15.32 -8.38 18.62
CA SER A 80 -14.51 -8.17 19.83
C SER A 80 -13.35 -7.21 19.56
N ASN A 81 -13.24 -6.17 20.36
CA ASN A 81 -12.08 -5.27 20.39
C ASN A 81 -11.70 -5.01 21.85
N PRO A 82 -10.50 -5.43 22.31
CA PRO A 82 -9.52 -6.23 21.58
C PRO A 82 -10.01 -7.65 21.26
N PRO A 83 -9.31 -8.42 20.40
CA PRO A 83 -9.64 -9.80 20.07
C PRO A 83 -9.80 -10.69 21.31
N ALA A 84 -10.83 -11.54 21.32
CA ALA A 84 -11.11 -12.42 22.46
C ALA A 84 -10.18 -13.64 22.49
N THR A 85 -9.64 -14.06 21.33
CA THR A 85 -8.80 -15.25 21.16
C THR A 85 -7.64 -14.98 20.19
N GLY A 86 -6.63 -15.86 20.17
CA GLY A 86 -5.50 -15.78 19.28
C GLY A 86 -4.32 -14.96 19.83
N ALA A 87 -3.37 -14.63 18.94
CA ALA A 87 -2.13 -13.95 19.32
C ALA A 87 -2.31 -12.45 19.62
N HIS A 88 -3.45 -11.86 19.27
CA HIS A 88 -3.69 -10.42 19.31
C HIS A 88 -4.64 -9.96 20.43
N THR A 89 -4.88 -10.78 21.46
CA THR A 89 -5.85 -10.53 22.56
C THR A 89 -5.58 -9.26 23.38
N SER A 90 -4.36 -8.74 23.37
CA SER A 90 -4.02 -7.48 24.05
C SER A 90 -3.94 -6.27 23.11
N ASN A 91 -4.16 -6.47 21.80
CA ASN A 91 -4.04 -5.41 20.81
C ASN A 91 -5.36 -4.65 20.66
N THR A 92 -5.46 -3.48 21.28
CA THR A 92 -6.65 -2.60 21.21
C THR A 92 -6.87 -2.00 19.81
N SER A 93 -5.89 -2.07 18.93
CA SER A 93 -6.03 -1.67 17.52
C SER A 93 -6.52 -2.81 16.61
N ALA A 94 -6.78 -3.98 17.17
CA ALA A 94 -7.26 -5.14 16.41
C ALA A 94 -8.71 -5.46 16.73
N VAL A 95 -9.45 -5.89 15.72
CA VAL A 95 -10.84 -6.33 15.82
C VAL A 95 -10.94 -7.78 15.35
N GLN A 96 -11.56 -8.62 16.17
CA GLN A 96 -11.89 -9.98 15.82
C GLN A 96 -13.37 -10.10 15.52
N VAL A 97 -13.70 -10.74 14.42
CA VAL A 97 -15.07 -11.10 14.05
C VAL A 97 -15.18 -12.62 14.00
N VAL A 98 -16.22 -13.13 14.63
CA VAL A 98 -16.62 -14.54 14.58
C VAL A 98 -18.02 -14.63 14.01
N ILE A 99 -18.18 -15.31 12.88
CA ILE A 99 -19.49 -15.65 12.32
C ILE A 99 -19.74 -17.11 12.57
N SER A 100 -20.89 -17.44 13.13
CA SER A 100 -21.34 -18.82 13.35
C SER A 100 -22.72 -19.01 12.74
N THR A 101 -22.87 -19.99 11.85
CA THR A 101 -24.13 -20.32 11.21
C THR A 101 -24.50 -21.78 11.41
N THR A 102 -25.77 -22.02 11.71
CA THR A 102 -26.33 -23.37 11.77
C THR A 102 -26.85 -23.74 10.38
N GLN A 103 -26.17 -24.66 9.73
CA GLN A 103 -26.54 -25.17 8.40
C GLN A 103 -27.36 -26.46 8.53
N PRO A 104 -28.50 -26.59 7.80
CA PRO A 104 -29.23 -27.83 7.74
C PRO A 104 -28.33 -28.92 7.12
N SER A 105 -28.54 -30.15 7.55
CA SER A 105 -27.99 -31.31 6.86
C SER A 105 -29.09 -31.93 6.01
N ASP A 106 -28.88 -32.01 4.68
CA ASP A 106 -29.91 -32.49 3.78
C ASP A 106 -29.95 -34.04 3.73
N PHE A 107 -28.84 -34.63 3.35
CA PHE A 107 -28.76 -36.08 3.18
C PHE A 107 -28.29 -36.81 4.45
N SER A 108 -27.38 -36.22 5.21
CA SER A 108 -26.92 -36.81 6.47
C SER A 108 -28.00 -36.82 7.55
N ALA A 109 -29.05 -36.01 7.43
CA ALA A 109 -30.25 -36.08 8.29
C ALA A 109 -30.95 -37.43 8.22
N VAL A 110 -30.94 -38.09 7.09
CA VAL A 110 -31.49 -39.47 6.91
C VAL A 110 -30.74 -40.48 7.78
N LEU A 111 -29.46 -40.21 8.06
CA LEU A 111 -28.62 -41.03 8.96
C LEU A 111 -28.70 -40.60 10.44
N GLY A 112 -29.68 -39.74 10.78
CA GLY A 112 -29.87 -39.23 12.13
C GLY A 112 -28.87 -38.18 12.58
N ARG A 113 -28.13 -37.52 11.64
CA ARG A 113 -27.25 -36.41 11.94
C ARG A 113 -28.05 -35.11 12.00
N GLY A 114 -27.84 -34.34 13.08
CA GLY A 114 -28.43 -33.02 13.22
C GLY A 114 -27.77 -31.94 12.36
N PRO A 115 -28.24 -30.68 12.44
CA PRO A 115 -27.66 -29.57 11.73
C PRO A 115 -26.18 -29.37 12.12
N ASN A 116 -25.39 -28.88 11.19
CA ASN A 116 -23.97 -28.60 11.37
C ASN A 116 -23.75 -27.10 11.65
N VAL A 117 -22.86 -26.81 12.60
CA VAL A 117 -22.43 -25.44 12.86
C VAL A 117 -21.17 -25.18 12.06
N VAL A 118 -21.21 -24.16 11.21
CA VAL A 118 -20.06 -23.62 10.52
C VAL A 118 -19.63 -22.36 11.27
N GLN A 119 -18.40 -22.32 11.71
CA GLN A 119 -17.82 -21.17 12.40
C GLN A 119 -16.56 -20.72 11.68
N THR A 120 -16.44 -19.41 11.49
CA THR A 120 -15.26 -18.76 10.89
C THR A 120 -14.83 -17.62 11.79
N THR A 121 -13.54 -17.37 11.85
CA THR A 121 -12.94 -16.32 12.67
C THR A 121 -11.95 -15.55 11.81
N ALA A 122 -11.94 -14.23 11.94
CA ALA A 122 -10.96 -13.37 11.31
C ALA A 122 -10.56 -12.24 12.26
N THR A 123 -9.32 -11.84 12.22
CA THR A 123 -8.80 -10.71 12.99
C THR A 123 -8.11 -9.75 12.05
N ALA A 124 -8.53 -8.48 12.08
CA ALA A 124 -7.88 -7.40 11.37
C ALA A 124 -7.40 -6.33 12.34
N ALA A 125 -6.31 -5.68 12.06
CA ALA A 125 -5.77 -4.61 12.86
C ALA A 125 -5.70 -3.30 12.07
N ALA A 126 -6.11 -2.21 12.71
CA ALA A 126 -5.78 -0.87 12.28
C ALA A 126 -4.31 -0.63 12.69
N GLY A 127 -3.42 -0.61 11.71
CA GLY A 127 -2.00 -0.37 11.98
C GLY A 127 -1.77 1.09 12.36
N SER A 128 -1.35 1.32 13.60
CA SER A 128 -0.71 2.59 14.00
C SER A 128 0.82 2.50 13.93
N ASN A 129 1.36 1.36 13.57
CA ASN A 129 2.78 1.06 13.67
C ASN A 129 3.43 1.12 12.30
N GLY A 130 4.02 2.25 12.05
CA GLY A 130 4.84 2.51 10.92
C GLY A 130 4.19 3.53 10.01
N SER A 131 4.75 4.73 9.98
CA SER A 131 4.53 5.64 8.87
C SER A 131 4.76 4.84 7.59
N GLY A 132 3.76 4.81 6.69
CA GLY A 132 3.96 4.18 5.40
C GLY A 132 5.09 4.87 4.67
N CYS A 133 5.97 4.10 4.06
CA CYS A 133 7.06 4.63 3.24
C CYS A 133 6.70 4.60 1.76
N ILE A 134 5.85 3.68 1.36
CA ILE A 134 5.45 3.50 -0.02
C ILE A 134 3.92 3.45 -0.10
N TYR A 135 3.36 4.37 -0.86
CA TYR A 135 1.93 4.44 -1.17
C TYR A 135 1.74 4.37 -2.69
N ALA A 136 1.07 3.33 -3.16
CA ALA A 136 0.65 3.17 -4.54
C ALA A 136 -0.88 3.30 -4.62
N LEU A 137 -1.35 4.51 -4.94
CA LEU A 137 -2.75 4.96 -4.78
C LEU A 137 -3.69 4.52 -5.91
N GLY A 138 -3.14 3.93 -6.97
CA GLY A 138 -3.92 3.55 -8.14
C GLY A 138 -4.66 2.23 -7.94
N THR A 139 -5.98 2.27 -7.81
CA THR A 139 -6.84 1.10 -7.55
C THR A 139 -6.88 0.07 -8.67
N THR A 140 -6.61 0.47 -9.91
CA THR A 140 -6.60 -0.41 -11.10
C THR A 140 -5.20 -0.69 -11.63
N GLN A 141 -4.19 0.01 -11.14
CA GLN A 141 -2.80 -0.12 -11.57
C GLN A 141 -2.12 -1.32 -10.90
N THR A 142 -0.99 -1.72 -11.50
CA THR A 142 -0.14 -2.75 -10.91
C THR A 142 1.20 -2.13 -10.48
N THR A 143 1.52 -2.26 -9.21
CA THR A 143 2.86 -2.02 -8.70
C THR A 143 3.72 -3.24 -8.97
N THR A 144 4.91 -3.06 -9.52
CA THR A 144 5.80 -4.16 -9.91
C THR A 144 7.18 -3.99 -9.28
N VAL A 145 7.66 -5.03 -8.61
CA VAL A 145 9.01 -5.08 -8.04
C VAL A 145 9.76 -6.25 -8.68
N ASN A 146 10.70 -5.94 -9.57
CA ASN A 146 11.50 -6.91 -10.31
C ASN A 146 12.92 -6.96 -9.77
N SER A 147 13.30 -8.04 -9.11
CA SER A 147 14.65 -8.27 -8.56
C SER A 147 15.18 -7.12 -7.69
N GLY A 148 14.28 -6.30 -7.15
CA GLY A 148 14.62 -5.17 -6.28
C GLY A 148 14.81 -5.59 -4.83
N ILE A 149 15.54 -4.77 -4.08
CA ILE A 149 15.68 -4.88 -2.63
C ILE A 149 14.89 -3.74 -1.98
N ILE A 150 13.94 -4.10 -1.11
CA ILE A 150 13.26 -3.14 -0.24
C ILE A 150 13.63 -3.50 1.19
N ASN A 151 14.36 -2.62 1.86
CA ASN A 151 14.77 -2.79 3.25
C ASN A 151 14.30 -1.61 4.09
N ALA A 152 13.09 -1.72 4.63
CA ALA A 152 12.44 -0.70 5.43
C ALA A 152 11.67 -1.35 6.61
N PRO A 153 12.37 -2.00 7.56
CA PRO A 153 11.77 -2.83 8.60
C PRO A 153 10.83 -2.06 9.54
N THR A 154 10.99 -0.75 9.63
CA THR A 154 10.19 0.11 10.52
C THR A 154 9.01 0.77 9.81
N CYS A 155 8.84 0.56 8.50
CA CYS A 155 7.75 1.18 7.76
C CYS A 155 6.99 0.24 6.84
N GLY A 156 5.76 0.65 6.49
CA GLY A 156 4.82 -0.14 5.70
C GLY A 156 4.76 0.25 4.22
N MET A 157 4.26 -0.67 3.42
CA MET A 157 3.86 -0.47 2.02
C MET A 157 2.34 -0.61 1.91
N VAL A 158 1.72 0.33 1.22
CA VAL A 158 0.27 0.33 0.95
C VAL A 158 0.04 0.40 -0.56
N ILE A 159 -0.70 -0.55 -1.08
CA ILE A 159 -0.98 -0.70 -2.51
C ILE A 159 -2.48 -0.83 -2.71
N ASP A 160 -3.11 0.20 -3.26
CA ASP A 160 -4.55 0.22 -3.50
C ASP A 160 -4.95 -0.62 -4.73
N GLY A 161 -4.03 -0.84 -5.63
CA GLY A 161 -4.20 -1.69 -6.81
C GLY A 161 -3.60 -3.07 -6.65
N ASN A 162 -3.17 -3.63 -7.77
CA ASN A 162 -2.53 -4.93 -7.83
C ASN A 162 -1.03 -4.82 -7.53
N VAL A 163 -0.44 -5.93 -7.09
CA VAL A 163 1.02 -6.01 -6.95
C VAL A 163 1.58 -7.27 -7.58
N THR A 164 2.77 -7.14 -8.17
CA THR A 164 3.57 -8.26 -8.66
C THR A 164 4.98 -8.16 -8.09
N PHE A 165 5.38 -9.16 -7.34
CA PHE A 165 6.74 -9.32 -6.83
C PHE A 165 7.44 -10.42 -7.62
N ASN A 166 8.54 -10.08 -8.30
CA ASN A 166 9.34 -11.00 -9.10
C ASN A 166 10.76 -11.08 -8.54
N SER A 167 11.14 -12.22 -7.95
CA SER A 167 12.49 -12.48 -7.43
C SER A 167 13.06 -11.33 -6.58
N SER A 168 12.21 -10.65 -5.85
CA SER A 168 12.54 -9.48 -5.02
C SER A 168 12.83 -9.89 -3.58
N ASN A 169 13.60 -9.06 -2.86
CA ASN A 169 13.87 -9.23 -1.43
C ASN A 169 13.23 -8.06 -0.68
N ILE A 170 12.26 -8.34 0.20
CA ILE A 170 11.42 -7.33 0.81
C ILE A 170 11.40 -7.50 2.32
N THR A 171 11.91 -6.51 3.03
CA THR A 171 11.85 -6.40 4.50
C THR A 171 11.12 -5.13 4.86
N MET A 172 9.89 -5.26 5.34
CA MET A 172 9.02 -4.14 5.73
C MET A 172 8.20 -4.52 6.97
N SER A 173 7.73 -3.54 7.74
CA SER A 173 6.87 -3.78 8.91
C SER A 173 5.48 -4.29 8.53
N SER A 174 4.98 -3.90 7.36
CA SER A 174 3.69 -4.34 6.83
C SER A 174 3.61 -4.16 5.31
N ILE A 175 2.82 -5.00 4.64
CA ILE A 175 2.54 -4.89 3.21
C ILE A 175 1.04 -5.10 3.00
N GLY A 176 0.29 -4.01 2.88
CA GLY A 176 -1.16 -4.02 2.64
C GLY A 176 -1.48 -3.88 1.15
N VAL A 177 -2.35 -4.74 0.61
CA VAL A 177 -2.72 -4.76 -0.80
C VAL A 177 -4.24 -4.89 -0.94
N ALA A 178 -4.89 -3.87 -1.52
CA ALA A 178 -6.33 -3.92 -1.74
C ALA A 178 -6.69 -4.78 -2.97
N GLY A 179 -5.86 -4.72 -4.01
CA GLY A 179 -6.03 -5.51 -5.24
C GLY A 179 -5.51 -6.94 -5.17
N SER A 180 -5.11 -7.52 -6.29
CA SER A 180 -4.54 -8.85 -6.40
C SER A 180 -3.06 -8.88 -6.05
N ILE A 181 -2.59 -10.01 -5.50
CA ILE A 181 -1.19 -10.24 -5.15
C ILE A 181 -0.65 -11.35 -6.05
N THR A 182 0.42 -11.07 -6.78
CA THR A 182 1.17 -12.06 -7.56
C THR A 182 2.59 -12.13 -7.01
N ALA A 183 3.02 -13.31 -6.59
CA ALA A 183 4.33 -13.53 -6.00
C ALA A 183 5.09 -14.60 -6.80
N ASN A 184 6.13 -14.18 -7.53
CA ASN A 184 6.98 -15.04 -8.34
C ASN A 184 8.36 -15.13 -7.68
N SER A 185 8.51 -16.07 -6.75
CA SER A 185 9.74 -16.32 -5.98
C SER A 185 10.32 -15.10 -5.25
N PRO A 186 9.51 -14.23 -4.59
CA PRO A 186 10.06 -13.22 -3.71
C PRO A 186 10.54 -13.83 -2.39
N THR A 187 11.43 -13.10 -1.70
CA THR A 187 11.81 -13.38 -0.32
C THR A 187 11.25 -12.26 0.56
N TYR A 188 10.57 -12.62 1.62
CA TYR A 188 10.04 -11.68 2.61
C TYR A 188 10.81 -11.81 3.92
N GLY A 189 11.15 -10.66 4.53
CA GLY A 189 11.72 -10.60 5.88
C GLY A 189 10.62 -10.61 6.94
N ASP A 190 10.23 -9.42 7.44
CA ASP A 190 9.37 -9.31 8.62
C ASP A 190 7.86 -9.46 8.31
N ALA A 191 7.40 -9.02 7.12
CA ALA A 191 6.00 -9.09 6.75
C ALA A 191 5.78 -9.63 5.34
N THR A 192 4.81 -10.52 5.21
CA THR A 192 4.27 -10.98 3.91
C THR A 192 3.11 -10.09 3.46
N PRO A 193 2.85 -9.98 2.13
CA PRO A 193 1.72 -9.23 1.63
C PRO A 193 0.39 -9.79 2.12
N MET A 194 -0.49 -8.90 2.61
CA MET A 194 -1.80 -9.25 3.12
C MET A 194 -2.88 -8.39 2.46
N LYS A 195 -4.09 -8.89 2.40
CA LYS A 195 -5.26 -8.12 1.95
C LYS A 195 -5.52 -6.95 2.90
N SER A 196 -5.76 -5.77 2.31
CA SER A 196 -6.13 -4.55 3.02
C SER A 196 -7.23 -3.81 2.27
N ILE A 197 -7.70 -2.71 2.83
CA ILE A 197 -8.55 -1.75 2.11
C ILE A 197 -7.68 -0.71 1.41
N ALA A 198 -8.22 -0.08 0.35
CA ALA A 198 -7.60 1.07 -0.28
C ALA A 198 -7.57 2.25 0.70
N VAL A 199 -6.50 3.05 0.65
CA VAL A 199 -6.33 4.20 1.54
C VAL A 199 -6.44 5.50 0.78
N SER A 200 -6.80 6.57 1.49
CA SER A 200 -6.78 7.91 0.93
C SER A 200 -5.36 8.41 0.72
N ASP A 201 -5.18 9.33 -0.23
CA ASP A 201 -3.91 10.03 -0.43
C ASP A 201 -3.42 10.68 0.88
N PRO A 202 -2.23 10.31 1.38
CA PRO A 202 -1.70 10.86 2.63
C PRO A 202 -1.24 12.33 2.54
N CYS A 203 -1.08 12.87 1.33
CA CYS A 203 -0.58 14.23 1.13
C CYS A 203 -1.31 15.31 1.95
N PRO A 204 -2.66 15.31 2.09
CA PRO A 204 -3.36 16.29 2.91
C PRO A 204 -2.99 16.29 4.40
N SER A 205 -2.47 15.19 4.93
CA SER A 205 -2.02 15.08 6.32
C SER A 205 -0.55 15.46 6.54
N LEU A 206 0.20 15.66 5.45
CA LEU A 206 1.63 15.99 5.46
C LEU A 206 1.83 17.49 5.18
N VAL A 207 2.29 18.25 6.16
CA VAL A 207 2.34 19.73 6.16
C VAL A 207 2.83 20.32 4.84
N GLY A 208 3.99 19.93 4.37
CA GLY A 208 4.55 20.49 3.13
C GLY A 208 3.84 20.02 1.88
N CYS A 209 3.30 18.81 1.88
CA CYS A 209 2.55 18.27 0.76
C CYS A 209 1.17 18.96 0.65
N ALA A 210 0.46 19.09 1.78
CA ALA A 210 -0.80 19.83 1.85
C ALA A 210 -0.63 21.29 1.38
N TYR A 211 0.41 21.97 1.85
CA TYR A 211 0.70 23.34 1.42
C TYR A 211 0.86 23.44 -0.10
N LEU A 212 1.69 22.59 -0.73
CA LEU A 212 1.92 22.63 -2.18
C LEU A 212 0.68 22.23 -3.01
N LYS A 213 -0.22 21.48 -2.42
CA LYS A 213 -1.51 21.11 -3.02
C LYS A 213 -2.52 22.27 -2.97
N ASP A 214 -2.62 22.93 -1.83
CA ASP A 214 -3.66 23.94 -1.56
C ASP A 214 -3.21 25.35 -2.02
N ASP A 215 -1.91 25.64 -2.01
CA ASP A 215 -1.30 26.90 -2.42
C ASP A 215 -0.13 26.63 -3.40
N PRO A 216 -0.43 26.16 -4.63
CA PRO A 216 0.60 25.84 -5.60
C PRO A 216 1.43 27.08 -5.97
N PRO A 217 2.76 26.95 -6.08
CA PRO A 217 3.64 28.08 -6.35
C PRO A 217 3.41 28.69 -7.73
N ALA A 218 3.64 30.01 -7.84
CA ALA A 218 3.57 30.71 -9.10
C ALA A 218 4.58 30.10 -10.10
N THR A 219 4.14 29.93 -11.35
CA THR A 219 4.94 29.38 -12.45
C THR A 219 5.50 30.47 -13.38
N SER A 220 5.28 31.73 -13.04
CA SER A 220 5.76 32.93 -13.73
C SER A 220 5.94 34.09 -12.72
N PRO A 221 6.80 35.11 -13.04
CA PRO A 221 7.70 35.16 -14.20
C PRO A 221 8.88 34.16 -14.11
N CYS A 222 9.39 33.75 -15.26
CA CYS A 222 10.57 32.89 -15.32
C CYS A 222 11.80 33.62 -14.84
N LYS A 223 12.49 33.06 -13.85
CA LYS A 223 13.80 33.52 -13.41
C LYS A 223 14.90 33.03 -14.37
N PHE A 224 14.71 31.80 -14.89
CA PHE A 224 15.60 31.16 -15.84
C PHE A 224 14.78 30.51 -16.97
N THR A 225 15.33 30.46 -18.18
CA THR A 225 14.69 29.82 -19.33
C THR A 225 15.65 28.86 -19.99
N ASN A 226 15.21 27.58 -20.21
CA ASN A 226 16.01 26.53 -20.85
C ASN A 226 17.40 26.41 -20.22
N TYR A 227 17.46 26.28 -18.88
CA TYR A 227 18.72 26.29 -18.16
C TYR A 227 19.53 25.01 -18.42
N THR A 228 20.72 25.14 -18.95
CA THR A 228 21.61 24.01 -19.24
C THR A 228 23.03 24.29 -18.68
N ALA A 229 23.58 23.30 -18.00
CA ALA A 229 24.96 23.29 -17.57
C ALA A 229 25.69 22.07 -18.14
N ASN A 230 26.81 22.31 -18.80
CA ASN A 230 27.65 21.27 -19.42
C ASN A 230 29.04 21.33 -18.81
N SER A 231 29.49 20.24 -18.18
CA SER A 231 30.81 20.10 -17.55
C SER A 231 31.20 21.29 -16.64
N ALA A 232 30.20 21.87 -15.96
CA ALA A 232 30.39 23.10 -15.18
C ALA A 232 30.24 22.83 -13.67
N THR A 233 30.90 23.64 -12.86
CA THR A 233 30.63 23.72 -11.42
C THR A 233 29.78 24.94 -11.14
N ILE A 234 28.56 24.73 -10.65
CA ILE A 234 27.56 25.79 -10.49
C ILE A 234 26.84 25.70 -9.14
N THR A 235 26.34 26.85 -8.69
CA THR A 235 25.33 26.92 -7.64
C THR A 235 23.99 27.27 -8.25
N LEU A 236 23.02 26.36 -8.12
CA LEU A 236 21.66 26.60 -8.55
C LEU A 236 20.90 27.30 -7.42
N VAL A 237 20.13 28.32 -7.75
CA VAL A 237 19.37 29.10 -6.78
C VAL A 237 17.86 28.90 -6.93
N PRO A 238 17.07 28.99 -5.84
CA PRO A 238 15.62 28.84 -5.92
C PRO A 238 14.94 29.81 -6.87
N GLY A 239 13.84 29.40 -7.49
CA GLY A 239 13.07 30.21 -8.39
C GLY A 239 12.36 29.42 -9.49
N VAL A 240 11.78 30.12 -10.45
CA VAL A 240 11.01 29.55 -11.57
C VAL A 240 11.92 29.31 -12.79
N TYR A 241 11.98 28.04 -13.20
CA TYR A 241 12.75 27.56 -14.35
C TYR A 241 11.77 27.16 -15.48
N CYS A 242 11.68 27.99 -16.51
CA CYS A 242 10.82 27.70 -17.65
C CYS A 242 11.60 26.99 -18.77
N GLY A 243 10.93 26.05 -19.44
CA GLY A 243 11.56 25.22 -20.47
C GLY A 243 12.46 24.12 -19.91
N GLY A 244 12.52 24.01 -18.55
CA GLY A 244 13.24 22.95 -17.85
C GLY A 244 14.69 23.24 -17.53
N VAL A 245 15.35 22.25 -16.94
CA VAL A 245 16.77 22.27 -16.55
C VAL A 245 17.46 20.99 -17.03
N THR A 246 18.69 21.13 -17.53
CA THR A 246 19.51 19.99 -17.96
C THR A 246 20.93 20.13 -17.44
N PHE A 247 21.40 19.08 -16.79
CA PHE A 247 22.77 19.00 -16.27
C PHE A 247 23.51 17.85 -16.95
N ASN A 248 24.61 18.16 -17.62
CA ASN A 248 25.45 17.18 -18.31
C ASN A 248 26.85 17.21 -17.72
N SER A 249 27.25 16.11 -17.08
CA SER A 249 28.59 15.93 -16.48
C SER A 249 29.04 17.11 -15.59
N SER A 250 28.11 17.74 -14.89
CA SER A 250 28.32 18.95 -14.09
C SER A 250 28.36 18.66 -12.59
N HIS A 251 28.95 19.59 -11.83
CA HIS A 251 28.85 19.61 -10.38
C HIS A 251 27.88 20.73 -9.98
N VAL A 252 26.74 20.36 -9.42
CA VAL A 252 25.65 21.29 -9.11
C VAL A 252 25.41 21.30 -7.60
N THR A 253 25.50 22.47 -6.98
CA THR A 253 25.06 22.68 -5.60
C THR A 253 23.74 23.43 -5.62
N MET A 254 22.67 22.83 -5.13
CA MET A 254 21.37 23.48 -4.99
C MET A 254 21.29 24.21 -3.66
N SER A 255 21.06 25.52 -3.71
CA SER A 255 20.79 26.32 -2.51
C SER A 255 19.45 25.94 -1.86
N PRO A 256 19.28 26.05 -0.53
CA PRO A 256 18.01 25.78 0.13
C PRO A 256 16.85 26.58 -0.47
N GLY A 257 15.68 25.97 -0.66
CA GLY A 257 14.48 26.65 -1.10
C GLY A 257 13.66 25.89 -2.15
N LEU A 258 12.67 26.59 -2.72
CA LEU A 258 11.71 26.06 -3.67
C LEU A 258 12.13 26.31 -5.12
N TYR A 259 12.19 25.25 -5.91
CA TYR A 259 12.49 25.26 -7.34
C TYR A 259 11.22 24.86 -8.11
N VAL A 260 10.67 25.77 -8.91
CA VAL A 260 9.50 25.51 -9.75
C VAL A 260 10.00 25.22 -11.15
N ILE A 261 9.83 23.99 -11.59
CA ILE A 261 10.33 23.53 -12.89
C ILE A 261 9.16 23.37 -13.87
N SER A 262 9.07 24.27 -14.85
CA SER A 262 8.10 24.20 -15.93
C SER A 262 8.81 23.70 -17.20
N GLY A 263 8.98 22.40 -17.34
CA GLY A 263 9.72 21.67 -18.36
C GLY A 263 10.43 20.46 -17.77
N ALA A 264 11.28 19.80 -18.53
CA ALA A 264 12.00 18.62 -18.06
C ALA A 264 13.08 18.98 -17.01
N PHE A 265 13.22 18.14 -15.99
CA PHE A 265 14.40 18.10 -15.11
C PHE A 265 15.25 16.91 -15.52
N THR A 266 16.42 17.14 -16.07
CA THR A 266 17.28 16.08 -16.59
C THR A 266 18.67 16.14 -15.96
N ASN A 267 19.07 15.04 -15.32
CA ASN A 267 20.44 14.82 -14.88
C ASN A 267 21.11 13.74 -15.73
N ASN A 268 22.16 14.10 -16.45
CA ASN A 268 22.99 13.20 -17.24
C ASN A 268 24.41 13.18 -16.65
N SER A 269 24.74 12.16 -15.88
CA SER A 269 26.07 11.94 -15.30
C SER A 269 26.61 13.10 -14.45
N SER A 270 25.73 13.95 -13.90
CA SER A 270 26.17 15.05 -13.03
C SER A 270 26.12 14.65 -11.55
N THR A 271 26.91 15.35 -10.74
CA THR A 271 26.82 15.30 -9.28
C THR A 271 25.98 16.48 -8.82
N ILE A 272 24.82 16.19 -8.23
CA ILE A 272 23.90 17.22 -7.71
C ILE A 272 23.81 17.03 -6.20
N THR A 273 24.09 18.11 -5.46
CA THR A 273 23.99 18.13 -3.99
C THR A 273 23.11 19.28 -3.53
N GLY A 274 22.44 19.12 -2.40
CA GLY A 274 21.62 20.19 -1.81
C GLY A 274 20.98 19.78 -0.49
N SER A 275 20.71 20.76 0.36
CA SER A 275 19.99 20.55 1.61
C SER A 275 18.86 21.57 1.75
N GLY A 276 17.72 21.15 2.26
CA GLY A 276 16.55 22.04 2.38
C GLY A 276 15.93 22.40 1.04
N VAL A 277 15.92 21.47 0.08
CA VAL A 277 15.45 21.68 -1.29
C VAL A 277 14.08 21.09 -1.50
N THR A 278 13.19 21.85 -2.15
CA THR A 278 11.93 21.34 -2.70
C THR A 278 11.88 21.60 -4.19
N ILE A 279 11.60 20.56 -4.98
CA ILE A 279 11.40 20.64 -6.43
C ILE A 279 9.90 20.48 -6.71
N TYR A 280 9.25 21.55 -7.16
CA TYR A 280 7.89 21.53 -7.69
C TYR A 280 7.96 21.29 -9.20
N GLN A 281 7.73 20.04 -9.63
CA GLN A 281 7.79 19.64 -11.05
C GLN A 281 6.46 19.98 -11.73
N ASN A 282 6.26 21.25 -12.06
CA ASN A 282 5.01 21.78 -12.62
C ASN A 282 4.62 21.09 -13.94
N SER A 283 5.58 20.88 -14.83
CA SER A 283 5.38 20.16 -16.10
C SER A 283 6.65 19.48 -16.56
N GLY A 284 6.54 18.61 -17.56
CA GLY A 284 7.67 17.86 -18.09
C GLY A 284 8.09 16.69 -17.17
N LYS A 285 9.05 15.94 -17.64
CA LYS A 285 9.53 14.71 -17.02
C LYS A 285 10.73 14.97 -16.10
N MET A 286 10.77 14.38 -14.92
CA MET A 286 11.98 14.29 -14.11
C MET A 286 12.75 13.02 -14.47
N THR A 287 14.01 13.15 -14.86
CA THR A 287 14.87 12.03 -15.25
C THR A 287 16.24 12.13 -14.61
N LEU A 288 16.62 11.12 -13.84
CA LEU A 288 17.96 10.93 -13.31
C LEU A 288 18.60 9.75 -14.06
N ASN A 289 19.42 10.04 -15.09
CA ASN A 289 19.99 8.98 -15.94
C ASN A 289 21.21 8.29 -15.33
N SER A 290 22.11 9.04 -14.77
CA SER A 290 23.31 8.55 -14.11
C SER A 290 23.94 9.69 -13.28
N GLY A 291 25.04 9.40 -12.58
CA GLY A 291 25.67 10.35 -11.68
C GLY A 291 25.15 10.24 -10.27
N THR A 292 25.32 11.28 -9.47
CA THR A 292 24.95 11.32 -8.04
C THR A 292 23.91 12.39 -7.79
N PHE A 293 22.86 12.04 -7.05
CA PHE A 293 21.82 12.97 -6.63
C PHE A 293 21.67 12.89 -5.10
N THR A 294 22.36 13.77 -4.39
CA THR A 294 22.38 13.83 -2.91
C THR A 294 21.66 15.08 -2.44
N VAL A 295 20.34 14.96 -2.25
CA VAL A 295 19.49 16.12 -1.96
C VAL A 295 18.50 15.77 -0.84
N THR A 296 18.37 16.69 0.14
CA THR A 296 17.44 16.53 1.25
C THR A 296 16.34 17.59 1.25
N ALA A 297 15.15 17.20 1.66
CA ALA A 297 14.02 18.10 1.82
C ALA A 297 14.21 19.10 2.97
N PRO A 298 13.43 20.21 3.01
CA PRO A 298 13.42 21.13 4.14
C PRO A 298 12.92 20.46 5.43
N THR A 299 13.55 20.76 6.56
CA THR A 299 13.12 20.30 7.88
C THR A 299 12.12 21.25 8.56
N SER A 300 11.89 22.42 7.97
CA SER A 300 10.99 23.47 8.48
C SER A 300 10.38 24.28 7.34
N GLY A 301 9.43 25.15 7.65
CA GLY A 301 8.74 26.01 6.68
C GLY A 301 7.60 25.31 5.93
N ASN A 302 7.03 26.02 4.97
CA ASN A 302 5.79 25.61 4.28
C ASN A 302 5.95 24.34 3.43
N THR A 303 7.16 24.05 2.93
CA THR A 303 7.43 22.86 2.12
C THR A 303 8.15 21.77 2.92
N LYS A 304 8.08 21.83 4.26
CA LYS A 304 8.70 20.86 5.15
C LYS A 304 8.45 19.42 4.71
N GLY A 305 9.52 18.66 4.62
CA GLY A 305 9.49 17.22 4.31
C GLY A 305 9.34 16.88 2.83
N VAL A 306 9.01 17.83 1.95
CA VAL A 306 8.79 17.54 0.52
C VAL A 306 10.06 17.80 -0.29
N LEU A 307 10.60 16.72 -0.88
CA LEU A 307 11.72 16.83 -1.81
C LEU A 307 11.25 17.08 -3.25
N VAL A 308 10.33 16.25 -3.73
CA VAL A 308 9.73 16.41 -5.07
C VAL A 308 8.22 16.39 -4.96
N TYR A 309 7.58 17.37 -5.54
CA TYR A 309 6.13 17.43 -5.70
C TYR A 309 5.79 17.59 -7.19
N GLN A 310 5.08 16.63 -7.72
CA GLN A 310 4.51 16.70 -9.07
C GLN A 310 2.99 16.87 -8.94
N PRO A 311 2.40 17.98 -9.42
CA PRO A 311 0.96 18.19 -9.33
C PRO A 311 0.21 17.15 -10.17
N PRO A 312 -1.05 16.80 -9.81
CA PRO A 312 -1.84 15.82 -10.55
C PRO A 312 -2.03 16.12 -12.05
N SER A 313 -1.93 17.39 -12.44
CA SER A 313 -2.00 17.84 -13.84
C SER A 313 -0.76 17.47 -14.68
N ASN A 314 0.36 17.20 -14.04
CA ASN A 314 1.56 16.73 -14.73
C ASN A 314 1.58 15.22 -14.83
N THR A 315 1.27 14.66 -15.99
CA THR A 315 1.19 13.22 -16.27
C THR A 315 2.47 12.62 -16.85
N ASN A 316 3.59 13.33 -16.78
CA ASN A 316 4.88 12.82 -17.25
C ASN A 316 5.50 11.88 -16.22
N VAL A 317 5.87 10.67 -16.64
CA VAL A 317 6.38 9.62 -15.78
C VAL A 317 7.83 9.90 -15.34
N PRO A 318 8.09 10.13 -14.05
CA PRO A 318 9.46 10.30 -13.54
C PRO A 318 10.23 8.99 -13.61
N THR A 319 11.53 9.06 -13.90
CA THR A 319 12.38 7.89 -14.05
C THR A 319 13.76 8.12 -13.44
N PHE A 320 14.12 7.24 -12.50
CA PHE A 320 15.46 7.21 -11.89
C PHE A 320 16.21 6.00 -12.44
N ASN A 321 17.19 6.26 -13.32
CA ASN A 321 17.97 5.24 -14.01
C ASN A 321 19.40 5.24 -13.49
N SER A 322 19.90 4.14 -12.99
CA SER A 322 21.32 3.93 -12.64
C SER A 322 22.03 5.12 -11.95
N ALA A 323 21.27 6.04 -11.38
CA ALA A 323 21.80 7.15 -10.60
C ALA A 323 22.00 6.70 -9.15
N THR A 324 23.14 7.04 -8.55
CA THR A 324 23.28 6.90 -7.11
C THR A 324 22.50 8.03 -6.45
N ALA A 325 21.34 7.72 -5.91
CA ALA A 325 20.52 8.68 -5.20
C ALA A 325 20.67 8.48 -3.69
N SER A 326 21.09 9.52 -2.99
CA SER A 326 21.04 9.60 -1.52
C SER A 326 20.14 10.77 -1.19
N ILE A 327 18.85 10.49 -1.06
CA ILE A 327 17.80 11.50 -0.92
C ILE A 327 16.98 11.25 0.33
N SER A 328 16.48 12.33 0.91
CA SER A 328 15.60 12.30 2.06
C SER A 328 14.43 13.25 1.85
N GLY A 329 13.22 12.77 2.13
CA GLY A 329 12.00 13.54 1.98
C GLY A 329 10.87 12.76 1.31
N ILE A 330 9.83 13.47 0.89
CA ILE A 330 8.66 12.92 0.21
C ILE A 330 8.86 13.09 -1.30
N LEU A 331 8.63 12.00 -2.03
CA LEU A 331 8.46 11.99 -3.48
C LEU A 331 6.96 11.81 -3.78
N TYR A 332 6.31 12.83 -4.30
CA TYR A 332 4.87 12.87 -4.55
C TYR A 332 4.56 12.90 -6.04
N PHE A 333 3.99 11.80 -6.56
CA PHE A 333 3.66 11.57 -7.98
C PHE A 333 2.25 10.96 -8.14
N PRO A 334 1.18 11.60 -7.67
CA PRO A 334 -0.13 10.95 -7.44
C PRO A 334 -0.83 10.46 -8.70
N SER A 335 -0.48 10.98 -9.86
CA SER A 335 -1.15 10.69 -11.13
C SER A 335 -0.34 9.84 -12.10
N VAL A 336 0.85 9.40 -11.71
CA VAL A 336 1.76 8.66 -12.59
C VAL A 336 2.47 7.51 -11.87
N ASN A 337 2.92 6.54 -12.67
CA ASN A 337 3.83 5.51 -12.19
C ASN A 337 5.21 6.12 -11.91
N PHE A 338 5.79 5.83 -10.76
CA PHE A 338 7.19 6.14 -10.47
C PHE A 338 8.07 4.95 -10.88
N THR A 339 9.09 5.20 -11.69
CA THR A 339 10.00 4.16 -12.16
C THR A 339 11.38 4.32 -11.52
N LEU A 340 11.81 3.30 -10.80
CA LEU A 340 13.12 3.16 -10.18
C LEU A 340 13.85 2.00 -10.83
N ASN A 341 14.89 2.30 -11.60
CA ASN A 341 15.73 1.30 -12.26
C ASN A 341 17.02 1.06 -11.44
N SER A 342 17.82 0.09 -11.87
CA SER A 342 19.04 -0.33 -11.15
C SER A 342 19.98 0.83 -10.80
N GLY A 343 20.70 0.71 -9.69
CA GLY A 343 21.70 1.67 -9.22
C GLY A 343 21.20 2.79 -8.31
N SER A 344 19.91 2.80 -7.97
CA SER A 344 19.36 3.80 -7.05
C SER A 344 19.23 3.23 -5.64
N ASN A 345 19.76 3.95 -4.66
CA ASN A 345 19.55 3.68 -3.23
C ASN A 345 18.84 4.90 -2.64
N ILE A 346 17.55 4.78 -2.36
CA ILE A 346 16.71 5.90 -1.93
C ILE A 346 16.07 5.62 -0.56
N SER A 347 16.09 6.63 0.30
CA SER A 347 15.52 6.60 1.65
C SER A 347 14.48 7.71 1.78
N VAL A 348 13.29 7.48 1.21
CA VAL A 348 12.22 8.48 1.09
C VAL A 348 10.85 7.87 1.30
N MET A 349 9.86 8.71 1.64
CA MET A 349 8.47 8.35 1.47
C MET A 349 8.08 8.53 -0.01
N ILE A 350 7.56 7.48 -0.64
CA ILE A 350 7.05 7.51 -2.01
C ILE A 350 5.53 7.49 -1.98
N ILE A 351 4.90 8.46 -2.63
CA ILE A 351 3.46 8.52 -2.87
C ILE A 351 3.28 8.63 -4.38
N ALA A 352 2.77 7.59 -5.01
CA ALA A 352 2.64 7.54 -6.47
C ALA A 352 1.34 6.83 -6.88
N LEU A 353 0.94 6.98 -8.15
CA LEU A 353 -0.17 6.20 -8.70
C LEU A 353 0.15 4.70 -8.68
N SER A 354 1.37 4.34 -9.06
CA SER A 354 1.96 3.00 -8.95
C SER A 354 3.48 3.09 -8.93
N LEU A 355 4.15 1.99 -8.59
CA LEU A 355 5.61 1.91 -8.55
C LEU A 355 6.10 0.80 -9.47
N THR A 356 7.16 1.06 -10.22
CA THR A 356 7.93 0.04 -10.92
C THR A 356 9.38 0.09 -10.46
N MET A 357 9.85 -0.96 -9.80
CA MET A 357 11.25 -1.16 -9.45
C MET A 357 11.85 -2.24 -10.33
N ASN A 358 12.95 -1.92 -11.01
CA ASN A 358 13.70 -2.88 -11.83
C ASN A 358 15.12 -2.97 -11.29
N SER A 359 15.38 -3.96 -10.43
CA SER A 359 16.67 -4.17 -9.77
C SER A 359 17.18 -2.93 -9.00
N GLY A 360 16.25 -2.07 -8.55
CA GLY A 360 16.55 -0.91 -7.73
C GLY A 360 16.55 -1.26 -6.25
N ASP A 361 17.25 -0.46 -5.45
CA ASP A 361 17.32 -0.63 -4.00
C ASP A 361 16.60 0.53 -3.30
N PHE A 362 15.69 0.18 -2.41
CA PHE A 362 15.04 1.10 -1.49
C PHE A 362 15.47 0.72 -0.07
N SER A 363 16.12 1.63 0.62
CA SER A 363 16.60 1.37 1.98
C SER A 363 16.20 2.51 2.90
N MET A 364 15.45 2.18 3.95
CA MET A 364 15.02 3.10 5.01
C MET A 364 15.01 2.36 6.36
N PRO A 365 16.17 2.02 6.90
CA PRO A 365 16.26 1.20 8.11
C PRO A 365 15.67 1.87 9.35
N ASP A 366 15.78 3.19 9.46
CA ASP A 366 15.33 3.95 10.63
C ASP A 366 13.91 4.53 10.49
N GLY A 367 13.25 4.29 9.37
CA GLY A 367 11.95 4.87 9.04
C GLY A 367 12.02 6.35 8.66
N PRO A 368 10.92 6.92 8.16
CA PRO A 368 10.87 8.34 7.86
C PRO A 368 10.68 9.15 9.14
N ASP A 369 11.34 10.29 9.25
CA ASP A 369 11.13 11.30 10.31
C ASP A 369 9.77 12.03 10.17
N PHE A 370 8.78 11.41 9.54
CA PHE A 370 7.48 12.00 9.29
C PHE A 370 6.43 11.39 10.22
N PRO A 371 5.78 12.19 11.07
CA PRO A 371 4.68 11.72 11.88
C PRO A 371 3.45 11.45 11.01
N GLY A 372 2.95 10.20 11.08
CA GLY A 372 1.59 9.88 10.67
C GLY A 372 1.34 9.80 9.17
N GLY A 373 1.66 8.67 8.56
CA GLY A 373 0.93 8.22 7.37
C GLY A 373 -0.47 7.74 7.76
N PRO A 374 -1.42 7.61 6.80
CA PRO A 374 -2.74 7.09 7.10
C PRO A 374 -2.65 5.70 7.70
N LEU A 375 -3.56 5.42 8.60
CA LEU A 375 -3.67 4.11 9.23
C LEU A 375 -3.93 3.06 8.16
N ASN A 376 -3.12 2.02 8.18
CA ASN A 376 -3.32 0.87 7.31
C ASN A 376 -4.13 -0.19 8.07
N VAL A 377 -5.18 -0.71 7.46
CA VAL A 377 -5.95 -1.82 8.00
C VAL A 377 -5.56 -3.09 7.28
N GLN A 378 -5.11 -4.09 8.02
CA GLN A 378 -4.68 -5.36 7.45
C GLN A 378 -5.22 -6.54 8.25
N MET A 379 -5.43 -7.66 7.57
CA MET A 379 -5.66 -8.93 8.23
C MET A 379 -4.40 -9.35 8.99
N VAL A 380 -4.55 -9.74 10.25
CA VAL A 380 -3.44 -10.22 11.08
C VAL A 380 -3.59 -11.69 11.45
N ASP A 381 -4.81 -12.23 11.32
CA ASP A 381 -5.11 -13.65 11.54
C ASP A 381 -6.46 -14.02 10.86
N ASN A 382 -6.57 -15.23 10.27
CA ASN A 382 -7.80 -15.73 9.63
C ASN A 382 -7.94 -17.26 9.68
#